data_ff4be58783aff71ebe0e4ad5645a5865
#
_entry.id   ff4be58783aff71ebe0e4ad5645a5865
#
_cell.length_a   1.000
_cell.length_b   1.000
_cell.length_c   1.000
_cell.angle_alpha   90.00
_cell.angle_beta   90.00
_cell.angle_gamma   90.00
#
_symmetry.space_group_name_H-M   'P 1'
#
loop_
_entity.id
_entity.type
_entity.pdbx_description
1 polymer ?
#
loop_
_entity_poly.entity_id
_entity_poly.type
_entity_poly.pdbx_seq_one_letter_code
_entity_poly.pdbx_strand_id
1 'polypeptide(L)'
;MGPWGDRSPRTRRATLAVIAVALTTGVSCAHIEGDPDPADPWERMNRGTFRFNEGADRWLIEPIAKGMDFVIPDPAERSIRKFFENSLIPVHFANALLQFKPVSAVEDLARFVVNTTIGIAGFFDPATHFGLEAHHEDFGQTLGYWGVPAGPYLVLPLLGPSNPRDTVGLLADSAALVYPWFVPIYVSASIGVGRQLNRRSLALDEIAAEREAALDYYVAVRNAFTSYRENQIRDREEDEADDDDLYYLD
;
A
#
# COMPACT_ATOMS: atom_id res chain seq x y z
N MET A 1 38.00 2.93 21.23
CA MET A 1 36.99 2.27 22.07
C MET A 1 35.64 2.90 21.74
N GLY A 2 34.84 2.26 20.87
CA GLY A 2 33.55 2.79 20.38
C GLY A 2 32.38 2.31 21.24
N PRO A 3 31.28 3.05 21.31
CA PRO A 3 30.15 2.77 22.18
C PRO A 3 29.12 1.85 21.50
N TRP A 4 29.48 0.63 21.17
CA TRP A 4 28.50 -0.40 20.76
C TRP A 4 28.40 -1.42 21.89
N GLY A 5 27.63 -1.03 22.91
CA GLY A 5 27.29 -1.89 24.03
C GLY A 5 26.53 -3.15 23.56
N ASP A 6 27.10 -4.27 23.89
CA ASP A 6 26.60 -5.62 23.74
C ASP A 6 25.16 -5.74 24.31
N ARG A 7 24.17 -5.86 23.45
CA ARG A 7 22.79 -6.11 23.87
C ARG A 7 22.69 -7.57 24.31
N SER A 8 22.49 -7.76 25.60
CA SER A 8 22.44 -9.06 26.23
C SER A 8 21.43 -10.01 25.52
N PRO A 9 21.71 -11.33 25.47
CA PRO A 9 20.81 -12.30 24.83
C PRO A 9 19.39 -12.37 25.44
N ARG A 10 19.19 -11.78 26.62
CA ARG A 10 17.88 -11.67 27.27
C ARG A 10 16.92 -10.70 26.57
N THR A 11 17.41 -9.58 26.02
CA THR A 11 16.57 -8.62 25.28
C THR A 11 16.13 -9.17 23.93
N ARG A 12 16.96 -9.90 23.22
CA ARG A 12 16.58 -10.58 21.95
C ARG A 12 15.52 -11.67 22.17
N ARG A 13 15.62 -12.43 23.27
CA ARG A 13 14.62 -13.46 23.61
C ARG A 13 13.27 -12.85 24.01
N ALA A 14 13.28 -11.72 24.70
CA ALA A 14 12.04 -11.00 25.05
C ALA A 14 11.34 -10.44 23.80
N THR A 15 12.07 -9.86 22.85
CA THR A 15 11.49 -9.32 21.59
C THR A 15 10.91 -10.44 20.72
N LEU A 16 11.60 -11.57 20.60
CA LEU A 16 11.10 -12.74 19.85
C LEU A 16 9.88 -13.39 20.54
N ALA A 17 9.83 -13.40 21.87
CA ALA A 17 8.68 -13.91 22.61
C ALA A 17 7.44 -13.01 22.47
N VAL A 18 7.59 -11.70 22.42
CA VAL A 18 6.47 -10.75 22.18
C VAL A 18 5.91 -10.92 20.78
N ILE A 19 6.77 -11.09 19.76
CA ILE A 19 6.33 -11.34 18.38
C ILE A 19 5.63 -12.71 18.27
N ALA A 20 6.14 -13.75 18.94
CA ALA A 20 5.52 -15.07 18.95
C ALA A 20 4.16 -15.10 19.66
N VAL A 21 4.00 -14.35 20.77
CA VAL A 21 2.73 -14.24 21.49
C VAL A 21 1.70 -13.45 20.67
N ALA A 22 2.10 -12.42 19.92
CA ALA A 22 1.21 -11.67 19.04
C ALA A 22 0.66 -12.54 17.88
N LEU A 23 1.39 -13.55 17.45
CA LEU A 23 0.96 -14.47 16.40
C LEU A 23 0.01 -15.58 16.90
N THR A 24 -0.03 -15.87 18.20
CA THR A 24 -0.82 -16.99 18.74
C THR A 24 -2.18 -16.59 19.33
N THR A 25 -2.45 -15.32 19.59
CA THR A 25 -3.71 -14.87 20.22
C THR A 25 -4.86 -14.59 19.23
N GLY A 26 -4.65 -14.77 17.91
CA GLY A 26 -5.64 -14.45 16.86
C GLY A 26 -6.67 -15.56 16.55
N VAL A 27 -6.63 -16.73 17.20
CA VAL A 27 -7.54 -17.84 16.86
C VAL A 27 -8.82 -17.81 17.72
N SER A 28 -9.65 -16.80 17.52
CA SER A 28 -11.02 -16.83 18.00
C SER A 28 -11.92 -17.51 16.98
N CYS A 29 -12.60 -18.56 17.41
CA CYS A 29 -13.44 -19.39 16.56
C CYS A 29 -14.75 -18.69 16.17
N ALA A 30 -14.75 -17.90 15.09
CA ALA A 30 -16.00 -17.58 14.40
C ALA A 30 -16.36 -18.76 13.49
N HIS A 31 -17.52 -19.37 13.72
CA HIS A 31 -18.04 -20.43 12.87
C HIS A 31 -18.64 -19.79 11.62
N ILE A 32 -18.05 -20.06 10.47
CA ILE A 32 -18.64 -19.70 9.16
C ILE A 32 -19.40 -20.95 8.70
N GLU A 33 -20.72 -20.84 8.55
CA GLU A 33 -21.54 -21.90 7.98
C GLU A 33 -21.37 -21.87 6.44
N GLY A 34 -20.72 -22.86 5.89
CA GLY A 34 -20.53 -23.06 4.45
C GLY A 34 -19.16 -23.65 4.10
N ASP A 35 -19.04 -24.21 2.92
CA ASP A 35 -17.76 -24.63 2.37
C ASP A 35 -16.88 -23.38 2.11
N PRO A 36 -15.56 -23.44 2.42
CA PRO A 36 -14.65 -22.33 2.18
C PRO A 36 -14.69 -21.92 0.70
N ASP A 37 -14.72 -20.60 0.44
CA ASP A 37 -14.54 -20.07 -0.90
C ASP A 37 -13.18 -20.54 -1.45
N PRO A 38 -13.11 -21.23 -2.59
CA PRO A 38 -11.85 -21.66 -3.18
C PRO A 38 -10.86 -20.51 -3.42
N ALA A 39 -11.36 -19.29 -3.61
CA ALA A 39 -10.54 -18.08 -3.77
C ALA A 39 -9.98 -17.57 -2.43
N ASP A 40 -10.61 -17.94 -1.30
CA ASP A 40 -10.21 -17.49 0.04
C ASP A 40 -10.23 -18.66 1.05
N PRO A 41 -9.35 -19.65 0.91
CA PRO A 41 -9.32 -20.82 1.78
C PRO A 41 -8.93 -20.45 3.23
N TRP A 42 -8.42 -19.24 3.46
CA TRP A 42 -8.05 -18.72 4.77
C TRP A 42 -9.02 -17.65 5.31
N GLU A 43 -10.26 -17.63 4.80
CA GLU A 43 -11.26 -16.60 5.11
C GLU A 43 -11.40 -16.34 6.61
N ARG A 44 -11.41 -17.39 7.44
CA ARG A 44 -11.52 -17.25 8.89
C ARG A 44 -10.37 -16.46 9.50
N MET A 45 -9.15 -16.74 9.08
CA MET A 45 -7.95 -16.02 9.52
C MET A 45 -7.99 -14.59 8.97
N ASN A 46 -8.27 -14.45 7.68
CA ASN A 46 -8.33 -13.18 6.99
C ASN A 46 -9.37 -12.23 7.60
N ARG A 47 -10.58 -12.72 7.91
CA ARG A 47 -11.62 -11.94 8.62
C ARG A 47 -11.18 -11.54 10.03
N GLY A 48 -10.39 -12.38 10.72
CA GLY A 48 -9.81 -12.04 12.01
C GLY A 48 -8.83 -10.88 11.92
N THR A 49 -7.88 -10.97 10.99
CA THR A 49 -6.90 -9.91 10.72
C THR A 49 -7.58 -8.64 10.18
N PHE A 50 -8.58 -8.79 9.31
CA PHE A 50 -9.35 -7.65 8.80
C PHE A 50 -10.05 -6.88 9.92
N ARG A 51 -10.72 -7.57 10.85
CA ARG A 51 -11.34 -6.93 12.03
C ARG A 51 -10.32 -6.24 12.91
N PHE A 52 -9.14 -6.82 13.07
CA PHE A 52 -8.05 -6.17 13.80
C PHE A 52 -7.61 -4.88 13.08
N ASN A 53 -7.42 -4.92 11.77
CA ASN A 53 -7.06 -3.75 10.96
C ASN A 53 -8.15 -2.67 11.04
N GLU A 54 -9.42 -3.04 10.92
CA GLU A 54 -10.56 -2.13 11.07
C GLU A 54 -10.62 -1.50 12.47
N GLY A 55 -10.33 -2.29 13.50
CA GLY A 55 -10.21 -1.77 14.86
C GLY A 55 -9.07 -0.76 14.99
N ALA A 56 -7.88 -1.10 14.47
CA ALA A 56 -6.73 -0.20 14.47
C ALA A 56 -7.00 1.09 13.66
N ASP A 57 -7.69 0.98 12.52
CA ASP A 57 -8.09 2.15 11.74
C ASP A 57 -9.04 3.05 12.54
N ARG A 58 -10.16 2.53 13.02
CA ARG A 58 -11.18 3.31 13.74
C ARG A 58 -10.68 3.96 15.03
N TRP A 59 -9.81 3.28 15.79
CA TRP A 59 -9.37 3.76 17.10
C TRP A 59 -8.09 4.60 17.05
N LEU A 60 -7.26 4.43 16.04
CA LEU A 60 -5.97 5.10 15.97
C LEU A 60 -5.78 5.89 14.67
N ILE A 61 -5.92 5.24 13.49
CA ILE A 61 -5.54 5.86 12.22
C ILE A 61 -6.56 6.92 11.82
N GLU A 62 -7.85 6.60 11.81
CA GLU A 62 -8.93 7.51 11.42
C GLU A 62 -9.00 8.79 12.27
N PRO A 63 -8.89 8.75 13.62
CA PRO A 63 -8.86 9.97 14.42
C PRO A 63 -7.65 10.88 14.10
N ILE A 64 -6.49 10.28 13.83
CA ILE A 64 -5.29 11.04 13.42
C ILE A 64 -5.49 11.64 12.02
N ALA A 65 -6.04 10.85 11.08
CA ALA A 65 -6.34 11.30 9.74
C ALA A 65 -7.33 12.47 9.72
N LYS A 66 -8.41 12.40 10.51
CA LYS A 66 -9.36 13.52 10.69
C LYS A 66 -8.69 14.76 11.29
N GLY A 67 -7.75 14.56 12.22
CA GLY A 67 -6.94 15.66 12.75
C GLY A 67 -6.04 16.31 11.70
N MET A 68 -5.47 15.52 10.80
CA MET A 68 -4.67 16.02 9.67
C MET A 68 -5.53 16.79 8.70
N ASP A 69 -6.64 16.24 8.24
CA ASP A 69 -7.61 16.85 7.34
C ASP A 69 -8.12 18.22 7.89
N PHE A 70 -8.40 18.30 9.20
CA PHE A 70 -8.80 19.54 9.84
C PHE A 70 -7.70 20.61 9.87
N VAL A 71 -6.42 20.22 10.01
CA VAL A 71 -5.30 21.16 10.21
C VAL A 71 -4.61 21.52 8.89
N ILE A 72 -4.50 20.55 7.97
CA ILE A 72 -3.77 20.70 6.72
C ILE A 72 -4.76 20.99 5.60
N PRO A 73 -4.67 22.16 4.92
CA PRO A 73 -5.53 22.45 3.78
C PRO A 73 -5.33 21.41 2.65
N ASP A 74 -6.40 20.99 1.97
CA ASP A 74 -6.36 20.01 0.88
C ASP A 74 -5.26 20.22 -0.17
N PRO A 75 -4.94 21.46 -0.65
CA PRO A 75 -3.86 21.62 -1.61
C PRO A 75 -2.49 21.21 -1.05
N ALA A 76 -2.25 21.45 0.26
CA ALA A 76 -1.01 21.07 0.92
C ALA A 76 -0.96 19.55 1.13
N GLU A 77 -2.10 18.95 1.50
CA GLU A 77 -2.21 17.52 1.71
C GLU A 77 -2.00 16.73 0.40
N ARG A 78 -2.58 17.20 -0.71
CA ARG A 78 -2.31 16.68 -2.05
C ARG A 78 -0.85 16.86 -2.48
N SER A 79 -0.21 17.97 -2.11
CA SER A 79 1.23 18.17 -2.37
C SER A 79 2.09 17.18 -1.59
N ILE A 80 1.76 16.89 -0.35
CA ILE A 80 2.44 15.86 0.47
C ILE A 80 2.27 14.48 -0.18
N ARG A 81 1.09 14.15 -0.69
CA ARG A 81 0.85 12.91 -1.44
C ARG A 81 1.76 12.81 -2.65
N LYS A 82 1.81 13.85 -3.48
CA LYS A 82 2.70 13.89 -4.67
C LYS A 82 4.18 13.70 -4.33
N PHE A 83 4.64 14.28 -3.22
CA PHE A 83 5.99 14.06 -2.73
C PHE A 83 6.25 12.57 -2.41
N PHE A 84 5.32 11.89 -1.73
CA PHE A 84 5.44 10.46 -1.46
C PHE A 84 5.38 9.63 -2.73
N GLU A 85 4.50 9.94 -3.68
CA GLU A 85 4.40 9.28 -4.98
C GLU A 85 5.70 9.44 -5.77
N ASN A 86 6.25 10.65 -5.85
CA ASN A 86 7.54 10.92 -6.50
C ASN A 86 8.69 10.10 -5.90
N SER A 87 8.66 9.88 -4.58
CA SER A 87 9.69 9.07 -3.91
C SER A 87 9.66 7.58 -4.26
N LEU A 88 8.55 7.10 -4.82
CA LEU A 88 8.37 5.72 -5.26
C LEU A 88 8.74 5.50 -6.73
N ILE A 89 8.80 6.56 -7.54
CA ILE A 89 9.07 6.45 -8.99
C ILE A 89 10.34 5.63 -9.30
N PRO A 90 11.45 5.71 -8.55
CA PRO A 90 12.60 4.83 -8.83
C PRO A 90 12.30 3.33 -8.70
N VAL A 91 11.34 2.95 -7.85
CA VAL A 91 10.89 1.55 -7.72
C VAL A 91 10.00 1.18 -8.91
N HIS A 92 9.07 2.06 -9.30
CA HIS A 92 8.22 1.86 -10.48
C HIS A 92 9.06 1.73 -11.75
N PHE A 93 10.02 2.63 -11.95
CA PHE A 93 10.99 2.57 -13.05
C PHE A 93 11.73 1.22 -13.12
N ALA A 94 12.24 0.73 -11.98
CA ALA A 94 12.95 -0.54 -11.94
C ALA A 94 12.03 -1.71 -12.30
N ASN A 95 10.80 -1.72 -11.81
CA ASN A 95 9.81 -2.75 -12.11
C ASN A 95 9.35 -2.68 -13.57
N ALA A 96 9.14 -1.49 -14.14
CA ALA A 96 8.83 -1.33 -15.57
C ALA A 96 9.94 -1.93 -16.46
N LEU A 97 11.22 -1.72 -16.11
CA LEU A 97 12.34 -2.36 -16.83
C LEU A 97 12.30 -3.89 -16.69
N LEU A 98 12.02 -4.42 -15.51
CA LEU A 98 11.93 -5.87 -15.26
C LEU A 98 10.75 -6.51 -16.00
N GLN A 99 9.71 -5.73 -16.31
CA GLN A 99 8.55 -6.15 -17.11
C GLN A 99 8.73 -5.90 -18.61
N PHE A 100 9.90 -5.47 -19.07
CA PHE A 100 10.17 -5.13 -20.47
C PHE A 100 9.24 -4.04 -21.04
N LYS A 101 8.88 -3.04 -20.22
CA LYS A 101 8.08 -1.86 -20.58
C LYS A 101 8.99 -0.62 -20.71
N PRO A 102 9.78 -0.46 -21.79
CA PRO A 102 10.78 0.61 -21.88
C PRO A 102 10.16 2.00 -21.99
N VAL A 103 8.96 2.13 -22.54
CA VAL A 103 8.25 3.42 -22.67
C VAL A 103 7.87 3.91 -21.27
N SER A 104 7.14 3.09 -20.50
CA SER A 104 6.76 3.40 -19.13
C SER A 104 7.97 3.73 -18.24
N ALA A 105 9.06 2.95 -18.41
CA ALA A 105 10.31 3.23 -17.68
C ALA A 105 10.90 4.60 -18.03
N VAL A 106 10.94 4.99 -19.31
CA VAL A 106 11.46 6.30 -19.73
C VAL A 106 10.58 7.43 -19.23
N GLU A 107 9.26 7.27 -19.28
CA GLU A 107 8.30 8.24 -18.76
C GLU A 107 8.43 8.41 -17.24
N ASP A 108 8.51 7.33 -16.48
CA ASP A 108 8.75 7.36 -15.04
C ASP A 108 10.06 8.08 -14.70
N LEU A 109 11.15 7.78 -15.40
CA LEU A 109 12.42 8.46 -15.20
C LEU A 109 12.31 9.96 -15.49
N ALA A 110 11.66 10.32 -16.60
CA ALA A 110 11.43 11.72 -16.97
C ALA A 110 10.56 12.43 -15.91
N ARG A 111 9.48 11.81 -15.44
CA ARG A 111 8.64 12.31 -14.35
C ARG A 111 9.45 12.54 -13.08
N PHE A 112 10.27 11.56 -12.68
CA PHE A 112 11.11 11.68 -11.50
C PHE A 112 12.04 12.89 -11.58
N VAL A 113 12.72 13.08 -12.73
CA VAL A 113 13.64 14.21 -12.92
C VAL A 113 12.88 15.54 -12.91
N VAL A 114 11.79 15.66 -13.66
CA VAL A 114 10.99 16.88 -13.78
C VAL A 114 10.35 17.23 -12.42
N ASN A 115 9.70 16.29 -11.78
CA ASN A 115 9.01 16.53 -10.51
C ASN A 115 10.00 16.78 -9.35
N THR A 116 11.18 16.16 -9.37
CA THR A 116 12.20 16.42 -8.34
C THR A 116 12.84 17.77 -8.52
N THR A 117 13.09 18.24 -9.76
CA THR A 117 13.79 19.51 -10.04
C THR A 117 12.79 20.68 -10.11
N ILE A 118 11.89 20.68 -11.07
CA ILE A 118 10.92 21.76 -11.29
C ILE A 118 9.78 21.68 -10.27
N GLY A 119 9.36 20.46 -9.90
CA GLY A 119 8.29 20.19 -8.94
C GLY A 119 8.70 20.28 -7.47
N ILE A 120 9.90 20.81 -7.18
CA ILE A 120 10.41 21.00 -5.81
C ILE A 120 10.36 19.68 -5.02
N ALA A 121 11.25 18.74 -5.36
CA ALA A 121 11.34 17.42 -4.75
C ALA A 121 10.04 16.57 -4.87
N GLY A 122 9.16 16.91 -5.83
CA GLY A 122 7.91 16.18 -6.05
C GLY A 122 6.68 16.72 -5.32
N PHE A 123 6.77 17.86 -4.61
CA PHE A 123 5.58 18.50 -4.04
C PHE A 123 4.61 19.02 -5.11
N PHE A 124 5.11 19.29 -6.31
CA PHE A 124 4.32 19.62 -7.48
C PHE A 124 4.55 18.60 -8.59
N ASP A 125 3.58 18.45 -9.48
CA ASP A 125 3.64 17.51 -10.60
C ASP A 125 3.57 18.23 -11.95
N PRO A 126 4.65 18.95 -12.34
CA PRO A 126 4.72 19.54 -13.68
C PRO A 126 4.83 18.49 -14.79
N ALA A 127 5.26 17.27 -14.50
CA ALA A 127 5.41 16.20 -15.49
C ALA A 127 4.08 15.88 -16.18
N THR A 128 2.96 15.86 -15.44
CA THR A 128 1.61 15.69 -15.99
C THR A 128 1.27 16.79 -17.01
N HIS A 129 1.69 18.03 -16.78
CA HIS A 129 1.47 19.11 -17.74
C HIS A 129 2.29 18.99 -19.02
N PHE A 130 3.37 18.21 -18.99
CA PHE A 130 4.18 17.87 -20.17
C PHE A 130 3.67 16.62 -20.90
N GLY A 131 2.54 16.04 -20.46
CA GLY A 131 1.93 14.85 -21.08
C GLY A 131 2.67 13.56 -20.77
N LEU A 132 3.46 13.52 -19.68
CA LEU A 132 4.10 12.29 -19.21
C LEU A 132 3.11 11.51 -18.34
N GLU A 133 2.82 10.28 -18.70
CA GLU A 133 1.91 9.41 -17.94
C GLU A 133 2.58 8.87 -16.68
N ALA A 134 1.78 8.58 -15.64
CA ALA A 134 2.27 7.99 -14.39
C ALA A 134 2.02 6.48 -14.41
N HIS A 135 3.07 5.70 -14.18
CA HIS A 135 2.98 4.26 -14.12
C HIS A 135 3.24 3.78 -12.68
N HIS A 136 2.45 2.80 -12.23
CA HIS A 136 2.51 2.31 -10.85
C HIS A 136 2.91 0.83 -10.80
N GLU A 137 4.11 0.55 -11.28
CA GLU A 137 4.65 -0.80 -11.33
C GLU A 137 5.28 -1.22 -10.01
N ASP A 138 4.95 -2.41 -9.54
CA ASP A 138 5.52 -3.01 -8.34
C ASP A 138 6.09 -4.42 -8.62
N PHE A 139 6.86 -4.95 -7.68
CA PHE A 139 7.51 -6.24 -7.86
C PHE A 139 6.50 -7.42 -7.81
N GLY A 140 5.35 -7.27 -7.15
CA GLY A 140 4.27 -8.25 -7.22
C GLY A 140 3.67 -8.35 -8.63
N GLN A 141 3.50 -7.21 -9.32
CA GLN A 141 3.13 -7.16 -10.74
C GLN A 141 4.22 -7.80 -11.62
N THR A 142 5.48 -7.46 -11.37
CA THR A 142 6.63 -8.04 -12.08
C THR A 142 6.65 -9.57 -11.97
N LEU A 143 6.43 -10.11 -10.79
CA LEU A 143 6.29 -11.56 -10.59
C LEU A 143 5.08 -12.13 -11.33
N GLY A 144 3.95 -11.42 -11.32
CA GLY A 144 2.76 -11.79 -12.07
C GLY A 144 2.98 -11.80 -13.57
N TYR A 145 3.66 -10.79 -14.10
CA TYR A 145 4.09 -10.70 -15.49
C TYR A 145 4.99 -11.87 -15.91
N TRP A 146 5.85 -12.34 -15.00
CA TRP A 146 6.69 -13.52 -15.22
C TRP A 146 5.95 -14.86 -15.03
N GLY A 147 4.63 -14.82 -14.78
CA GLY A 147 3.77 -16.00 -14.65
C GLY A 147 3.72 -16.61 -13.26
N VAL A 148 4.21 -15.92 -12.23
CA VAL A 148 4.06 -16.40 -10.85
C VAL A 148 2.60 -16.22 -10.41
N PRO A 149 1.91 -17.29 -9.99
CA PRO A 149 0.52 -17.19 -9.54
C PRO A 149 0.40 -16.36 -8.26
N ALA A 150 -0.71 -15.63 -8.11
CA ALA A 150 -0.98 -14.83 -6.91
C ALA A 150 -1.01 -15.67 -5.62
N GLY A 151 -1.52 -16.89 -5.71
CA GLY A 151 -1.86 -17.71 -4.55
C GLY A 151 -3.17 -17.26 -3.90
N PRO A 152 -3.53 -17.83 -2.74
CA PRO A 152 -4.77 -17.50 -2.04
C PRO A 152 -4.76 -16.07 -1.50
N TYR A 153 -5.96 -15.49 -1.36
CA TYR A 153 -6.12 -14.19 -0.72
C TYR A 153 -5.61 -14.19 0.72
N LEU A 154 -4.98 -13.09 1.11
CA LEU A 154 -4.37 -12.90 2.44
C LEU A 154 -4.61 -11.48 2.92
N VAL A 155 -4.93 -11.32 4.21
CA VAL A 155 -4.96 -10.00 4.86
C VAL A 155 -3.76 -9.87 5.79
N LEU A 156 -2.91 -8.88 5.51
CA LEU A 156 -1.74 -8.59 6.33
C LEU A 156 -2.11 -7.65 7.49
N PRO A 157 -1.59 -7.91 8.71
CA PRO A 157 -1.81 -6.99 9.83
C PRO A 157 -1.28 -5.59 9.51
N LEU A 158 -2.13 -4.57 9.67
CA LEU A 158 -1.89 -3.14 9.43
C LEU A 158 -1.58 -2.76 7.96
N LEU A 159 -1.30 -3.72 7.10
CA LEU A 159 -0.98 -3.47 5.68
C LEU A 159 -2.18 -3.72 4.75
N GLY A 160 -3.18 -4.48 5.22
CA GLY A 160 -4.42 -4.72 4.47
C GLY A 160 -4.38 -5.89 3.49
N PRO A 161 -5.19 -5.83 2.41
CA PRO A 161 -5.32 -6.88 1.42
C PRO A 161 -4.00 -7.21 0.72
N SER A 162 -3.76 -8.50 0.47
CA SER A 162 -2.57 -9.01 -0.20
C SER A 162 -2.81 -10.45 -0.72
N ASN A 163 -1.76 -11.06 -1.23
CA ASN A 163 -1.61 -12.48 -1.51
C ASN A 163 -0.12 -12.84 -1.34
N PRO A 164 0.28 -14.13 -1.36
CA PRO A 164 1.67 -14.54 -1.20
C PRO A 164 2.65 -13.89 -2.16
N ARG A 165 2.31 -13.80 -3.46
CA ARG A 165 3.14 -13.16 -4.48
C ARG A 165 3.34 -11.67 -4.18
N ASP A 166 2.25 -10.93 -3.93
CA ASP A 166 2.29 -9.50 -3.69
C ASP A 166 2.92 -9.16 -2.33
N THR A 167 2.81 -10.07 -1.35
CA THR A 167 3.55 -9.95 -0.08
C THR A 167 5.06 -10.01 -0.29
N VAL A 168 5.54 -10.93 -1.15
CA VAL A 168 6.96 -10.98 -1.54
C VAL A 168 7.35 -9.73 -2.31
N GLY A 169 6.47 -9.27 -3.22
CA GLY A 169 6.64 -8.01 -3.95
C GLY A 169 6.82 -6.81 -3.02
N LEU A 170 5.93 -6.66 -2.05
CA LEU A 170 5.99 -5.58 -1.05
C LEU A 170 7.31 -5.57 -0.26
N LEU A 171 7.82 -6.75 0.10
CA LEU A 171 9.12 -6.86 0.80
C LEU A 171 10.28 -6.45 -0.11
N ALA A 172 10.27 -6.87 -1.38
CA ALA A 172 11.29 -6.54 -2.36
C ALA A 172 11.29 -5.02 -2.65
N ASP A 173 10.12 -4.43 -2.92
CA ASP A 173 9.99 -3.00 -3.17
C ASP A 173 10.40 -2.17 -1.95
N SER A 174 10.04 -2.63 -0.75
CA SER A 174 10.48 -1.98 0.50
C SER A 174 12.00 -2.00 0.67
N ALA A 175 12.66 -3.08 0.24
CA ALA A 175 14.12 -3.18 0.24
C ALA A 175 14.77 -2.36 -0.88
N ALA A 176 14.09 -2.18 -2.01
CA ALA A 176 14.55 -1.38 -3.15
C ALA A 176 14.45 0.14 -2.91
N LEU A 177 13.66 0.59 -1.94
CA LEU A 177 13.63 2.00 -1.56
C LEU A 177 15.01 2.49 -1.15
N VAL A 178 15.42 3.63 -1.71
CA VAL A 178 16.78 4.16 -1.50
C VAL A 178 16.97 4.71 -0.08
N TYR A 179 15.99 5.44 0.44
CA TYR A 179 16.12 6.14 1.72
C TYR A 179 16.34 5.24 2.94
N PRO A 180 15.80 3.99 3.07
CA PRO A 180 16.07 3.14 4.23
C PRO A 180 17.54 2.76 4.42
N TRP A 181 18.34 2.85 3.36
CA TRP A 181 19.77 2.53 3.41
C TRP A 181 20.61 3.67 4.00
N PHE A 182 20.09 4.91 3.98
CA PHE A 182 20.81 6.10 4.40
C PHE A 182 20.28 6.73 5.68
N VAL A 183 19.09 6.31 6.15
CA VAL A 183 18.47 6.83 7.37
C VAL A 183 18.18 5.72 8.37
N PRO A 184 18.13 6.03 9.67
CA PRO A 184 17.75 5.03 10.69
C PRO A 184 16.36 4.45 10.45
N ILE A 185 16.16 3.18 10.84
CA ILE A 185 14.90 2.44 10.62
C ILE A 185 13.67 3.18 11.18
N TYR A 186 13.80 3.88 12.29
CA TYR A 186 12.68 4.65 12.86
C TYR A 186 12.27 5.82 11.98
N VAL A 187 13.20 6.46 11.26
CA VAL A 187 12.90 7.53 10.29
C VAL A 187 12.18 6.94 9.08
N SER A 188 12.68 5.82 8.53
CA SER A 188 12.02 5.13 7.41
C SER A 188 10.60 4.68 7.77
N ALA A 189 10.42 4.13 8.98
CA ALA A 189 9.11 3.75 9.49
C ALA A 189 8.18 4.96 9.63
N SER A 190 8.69 6.10 10.12
CA SER A 190 7.90 7.34 10.24
C SER A 190 7.44 7.88 8.89
N ILE A 191 8.30 7.79 7.85
CA ILE A 191 7.94 8.15 6.47
C ILE A 191 6.80 7.25 5.97
N GLY A 192 6.89 5.93 6.16
CA GLY A 192 5.86 4.98 5.77
C GLY A 192 4.52 5.23 6.48
N VAL A 193 4.56 5.48 7.80
CA VAL A 193 3.37 5.84 8.58
C VAL A 193 2.79 7.18 8.10
N GLY A 194 3.61 8.20 7.88
CA GLY A 194 3.18 9.51 7.37
C GLY A 194 2.48 9.40 6.02
N ARG A 195 3.02 8.60 5.10
CA ARG A 195 2.40 8.30 3.81
C ARG A 195 1.04 7.64 3.99
N GLN A 196 0.94 6.64 4.85
CA GLN A 196 -0.33 5.93 5.10
C GLN A 196 -1.39 6.84 5.73
N LEU A 197 -1.00 7.69 6.69
CA LEU A 197 -1.90 8.67 7.29
C LEU A 197 -2.40 9.70 6.27
N ASN A 198 -1.51 10.22 5.42
CA ASN A 198 -1.89 11.17 4.37
C ASN A 198 -2.85 10.54 3.34
N ARG A 199 -2.61 9.28 2.90
CA ARG A 199 -3.55 8.57 2.04
C ARG A 199 -4.90 8.36 2.71
N ARG A 200 -4.89 7.99 4.00
CA ARG A 200 -6.12 7.74 4.76
C ARG A 200 -6.93 9.03 5.00
N SER A 201 -6.24 10.16 5.19
CA SER A 201 -6.86 11.48 5.36
C SER A 201 -7.59 11.89 4.08
N LEU A 202 -6.95 11.77 2.93
CA LEU A 202 -7.54 12.08 1.62
C LEU A 202 -8.68 11.12 1.20
N ALA A 203 -8.82 9.96 1.84
CA ALA A 203 -9.83 8.94 1.53
C ALA A 203 -10.88 8.78 2.65
N LEU A 204 -11.08 9.78 3.53
CA LEU A 204 -11.98 9.67 4.69
C LEU A 204 -13.42 9.42 4.27
N ASP A 205 -13.93 10.23 3.35
CA ASP A 205 -15.34 10.18 2.92
C ASP A 205 -15.60 8.98 2.01
N GLU A 206 -14.67 8.66 1.11
CA GLU A 206 -14.75 7.50 0.22
C GLU A 206 -14.83 6.19 1.01
N ILE A 207 -13.91 5.97 1.95
CA ILE A 207 -13.92 4.75 2.79
C ILE A 207 -15.18 4.70 3.68
N ALA A 208 -15.67 5.83 4.16
CA ALA A 208 -16.90 5.88 4.95
C ALA A 208 -18.12 5.46 4.10
N ALA A 209 -18.21 5.97 2.87
CA ALA A 209 -19.27 5.63 1.92
C ALA A 209 -19.21 4.15 1.52
N GLU A 210 -18.03 3.62 1.21
CA GLU A 210 -17.84 2.19 0.89
C GLU A 210 -18.26 1.27 2.04
N ARG A 211 -17.89 1.62 3.28
CA ARG A 211 -18.31 0.87 4.47
C ARG A 211 -19.82 0.84 4.66
N GLU A 212 -20.49 1.95 4.37
CA GLU A 212 -21.94 2.08 4.50
C GLU A 212 -22.68 1.32 3.39
N ALA A 213 -22.17 1.37 2.17
CA ALA A 213 -22.78 0.73 1.01
C ALA A 213 -22.62 -0.81 1.00
N ALA A 214 -21.55 -1.33 1.59
CA ALA A 214 -21.22 -2.74 1.52
C ALA A 214 -22.10 -3.60 2.46
N LEU A 215 -22.75 -4.65 1.94
CA LEU A 215 -23.42 -5.67 2.74
C LEU A 215 -22.42 -6.47 3.59
N ASP A 216 -21.27 -6.80 3.03
CA ASP A 216 -20.13 -7.40 3.70
C ASP A 216 -18.86 -6.68 3.24
N TYR A 217 -18.37 -5.77 4.06
CA TYR A 217 -17.23 -4.92 3.72
C TYR A 217 -15.94 -5.72 3.50
N TYR A 218 -15.75 -6.85 4.21
CA TYR A 218 -14.62 -7.74 3.96
C TYR A 218 -14.66 -8.31 2.55
N VAL A 219 -15.82 -8.81 2.11
CA VAL A 219 -15.98 -9.39 0.77
C VAL A 219 -15.80 -8.32 -0.31
N ALA A 220 -16.36 -7.13 -0.09
CA ALA A 220 -16.19 -6.00 -1.01
C ALA A 220 -14.70 -5.66 -1.21
N VAL A 221 -13.95 -5.48 -0.13
CA VAL A 221 -12.52 -5.17 -0.17
C VAL A 221 -11.72 -6.31 -0.81
N ARG A 222 -12.03 -7.58 -0.50
CA ARG A 222 -11.38 -8.73 -1.14
C ARG A 222 -11.56 -8.72 -2.65
N ASN A 223 -12.80 -8.56 -3.10
CA ASN A 223 -13.13 -8.60 -4.53
C ASN A 223 -12.51 -7.41 -5.27
N ALA A 224 -12.61 -6.21 -4.71
CA ALA A 224 -11.98 -5.01 -5.27
C ALA A 224 -10.46 -5.20 -5.41
N PHE A 225 -9.77 -5.67 -4.36
CA PHE A 225 -8.34 -5.95 -4.41
C PHE A 225 -7.99 -6.98 -5.51
N THR A 226 -8.70 -8.09 -5.56
CA THR A 226 -8.41 -9.15 -6.52
C THR A 226 -8.58 -8.67 -7.96
N SER A 227 -9.69 -8.00 -8.26
CA SER A 227 -9.96 -7.45 -9.60
C SER A 227 -8.94 -6.37 -9.99
N TYR A 228 -8.63 -5.46 -9.07
CA TYR A 228 -7.62 -4.43 -9.29
C TYR A 228 -6.26 -5.02 -9.64
N ARG A 229 -5.78 -6.03 -8.86
CA ARG A 229 -4.48 -6.67 -9.11
C ARG A 229 -4.45 -7.45 -10.42
N GLU A 230 -5.55 -8.13 -10.78
CA GLU A 230 -5.63 -8.81 -12.07
C GLU A 230 -5.58 -7.83 -13.25
N ASN A 231 -6.24 -6.69 -13.14
CA ASN A 231 -6.21 -5.66 -14.17
C ASN A 231 -4.81 -5.07 -14.32
N GLN A 232 -4.13 -4.74 -13.21
CA GLN A 232 -2.75 -4.24 -13.24
C GLN A 232 -1.77 -5.19 -13.95
N ILE A 233 -1.88 -6.51 -13.72
CA ILE A 233 -0.97 -7.49 -14.33
C ILE A 233 -1.28 -7.70 -15.83
N ARG A 234 -2.55 -7.55 -16.22
CA ARG A 234 -2.95 -7.69 -17.63
C ARG A 234 -2.66 -6.43 -18.44
N ASP A 235 -2.13 -5.39 -17.84
CA ASP A 235 -1.97 -4.07 -18.48
C ASP A 235 -3.26 -3.58 -19.18
N ARG A 236 -4.40 -3.91 -18.61
CA ARG A 236 -5.63 -3.28 -19.04
C ARG A 236 -5.52 -1.82 -18.67
N GLU A 237 -5.43 -0.98 -19.70
CA GLU A 237 -5.79 0.43 -19.57
C GLU A 237 -7.14 0.43 -18.85
N GLU A 238 -7.23 1.11 -17.72
CA GLU A 238 -8.50 1.44 -17.14
C GLU A 238 -9.25 2.12 -18.27
N ASP A 239 -10.34 1.50 -18.76
CA ASP A 239 -11.20 2.15 -19.73
C ASP A 239 -11.59 3.48 -19.09
N GLU A 240 -11.08 4.59 -19.63
CA GLU A 240 -11.34 5.97 -19.16
C GLU A 240 -12.85 6.27 -19.08
N ALA A 241 -13.69 5.32 -19.53
CA ALA A 241 -15.15 5.43 -19.52
C ALA A 241 -15.81 5.29 -18.15
N ASP A 242 -15.18 4.69 -17.15
CA ASP A 242 -15.82 4.48 -15.84
C ASP A 242 -15.42 5.53 -14.79
N ASP A 243 -14.31 6.23 -14.96
CA ASP A 243 -13.87 7.23 -13.98
C ASP A 243 -14.51 8.60 -14.17
N ASP A 244 -14.88 8.98 -15.39
CA ASP A 244 -15.58 10.24 -15.65
C ASP A 244 -17.06 10.21 -15.23
N ASP A 245 -17.70 9.04 -15.22
CA ASP A 245 -19.12 8.92 -14.84
C ASP A 245 -19.33 8.85 -13.30
N LEU A 246 -18.31 8.53 -12.51
CA LEU A 246 -18.39 8.49 -11.04
C LEU A 246 -18.17 9.88 -10.41
N TYR A 247 -17.54 10.82 -11.12
CA TYR A 247 -17.29 12.17 -10.62
C TYR A 247 -18.39 13.20 -10.98
N TYR A 248 -19.42 12.82 -11.75
CA TYR A 248 -20.49 13.71 -12.22
C TYR A 248 -21.89 13.31 -11.75
N LEU A 249 -22.03 12.52 -10.72
CA LEU A 249 -23.32 12.39 -10.03
C LEU A 249 -23.35 13.39 -8.88
N ASP A 250 -23.78 14.63 -9.22
CA ASP A 250 -24.21 15.69 -8.31
C ASP A 250 -25.30 15.20 -7.31
#